data_ba8e632a208a804eb5a4f5942e88834e
#
_entry.id   ba8e632a208a804eb5a4f5942e88834e
#
_cell.length_a   1.000
_cell.length_b   1.000
_cell.length_c   1.000
_cell.angle_alpha   90.00
_cell.angle_beta   90.00
_cell.angle_gamma   90.00
#
_symmetry.space_group_name_H-M   'P 1'
#
loop_
_entity.id
_entity.type
_entity.pdbx_description
1 polymer ?
#
loop_
_entity_poly.entity_id
_entity_poly.type
_entity_poly.pdbx_seq_one_letter_code
_entity_poly.pdbx_strand_id
1 'polypeptide(L)'
;DAKFKGADSKELLRKVMRRIRGYGYELVNADITIIAQRPKIGAYKAQMQEVLSEILNCARVNVKATTTEGLGFTGRSEGIAAQAAVSLKFYDWQKHVEKAQGA
;
A
#
# COMPACT_ATOMS: atom_id res chain seq x y z
N ASP A 1 -0.79 -22.43 -2.81
CA ASP A 1 -1.63 -21.90 -3.87
C ASP A 1 -1.55 -20.38 -3.90
N ALA A 2 -1.24 -19.83 -5.06
CA ALA A 2 -1.07 -18.39 -5.25
C ALA A 2 -2.32 -17.59 -4.88
N LYS A 3 -3.50 -18.17 -5.07
CA LYS A 3 -4.78 -17.54 -4.73
C LYS A 3 -4.92 -17.34 -3.22
N PHE A 4 -4.52 -18.32 -2.43
CA PHE A 4 -4.53 -18.20 -0.96
C PHE A 4 -3.49 -17.22 -0.46
N LYS A 5 -2.30 -17.23 -1.06
CA LYS A 5 -1.24 -16.28 -0.69
C LYS A 5 -1.69 -14.84 -0.91
N GLY A 6 -2.38 -14.55 -2.02
CA GLY A 6 -2.90 -13.23 -2.28
C GLY A 6 -3.96 -12.80 -1.28
N ALA A 7 -4.86 -13.71 -0.91
CA ALA A 7 -5.92 -13.45 0.07
C ALA A 7 -5.31 -13.21 1.47
N ASP A 8 -4.33 -14.01 1.86
CA ASP A 8 -3.64 -13.87 3.14
C ASP A 8 -2.89 -12.55 3.25
N SER A 9 -2.23 -12.13 2.17
CA SER A 9 -1.49 -10.86 2.13
C SER A 9 -2.42 -9.66 2.28
N LYS A 10 -3.57 -9.69 1.64
CA LYS A 10 -4.59 -8.64 1.77
C LYS A 10 -5.13 -8.58 3.18
N GLU A 11 -5.42 -9.73 3.78
CA GLU A 11 -5.92 -9.78 5.15
C GLU A 11 -4.88 -9.30 6.15
N LEU A 12 -3.61 -9.66 5.95
CA LEU A 12 -2.52 -9.17 6.77
C LEU A 12 -2.42 -7.65 6.70
N LEU A 13 -2.53 -7.09 5.50
CA LEU A 13 -2.50 -5.64 5.31
C LEU A 13 -3.68 -4.96 6.01
N ARG A 14 -4.87 -5.55 5.94
CA ARG A 14 -6.05 -5.04 6.67
C ARG A 14 -5.82 -5.03 8.18
N LYS A 15 -5.19 -6.07 8.72
CA LYS A 15 -4.84 -6.14 10.15
C LYS A 15 -3.86 -5.04 10.54
N VAL A 16 -2.84 -4.81 9.71
CA VAL A 16 -1.87 -3.73 9.94
C VAL A 16 -2.58 -2.38 9.96
N MET A 17 -3.48 -2.14 9.02
CA MET A 17 -4.23 -0.88 8.96
C MET A 17 -5.13 -0.69 10.16
N ARG A 18 -5.79 -1.74 10.63
CA ARG A 18 -6.59 -1.67 11.86
C ARG A 18 -5.73 -1.29 13.06
N ARG A 19 -4.52 -1.85 13.15
CA ARG A 19 -3.59 -1.55 14.24
C ARG A 19 -3.10 -0.10 14.17
N ILE A 20 -2.78 0.39 13.00
CA ILE A 20 -2.37 1.79 12.78
C ILE A 20 -3.45 2.74 13.23
N ARG A 21 -4.70 2.48 12.85
CA ARG A 21 -5.86 3.29 13.27
C ARG A 21 -6.09 3.21 14.77
N GLY A 22 -5.87 2.02 15.35
CA GLY A 22 -5.98 1.83 16.80
C GLY A 22 -5.01 2.68 17.59
N TYR A 23 -3.84 3.00 17.02
CA TYR A 23 -2.87 3.90 17.62
C TYR A 23 -3.17 5.38 17.33
N GLY A 24 -4.22 5.67 16.59
CA GLY A 24 -4.62 7.05 16.30
C GLY A 24 -3.99 7.64 15.05
N TYR A 25 -3.51 6.80 14.14
CA TYR A 25 -2.92 7.28 12.89
C TYR A 25 -3.83 7.00 11.71
N GLU A 26 -3.71 7.86 10.72
CA GLU A 26 -4.40 7.79 9.47
C GLU A 26 -3.38 7.85 8.33
N LEU A 27 -3.58 7.05 7.30
CA LEU A 27 -2.69 7.07 6.14
C LEU A 27 -3.08 8.23 5.24
N VAL A 28 -2.12 9.09 4.93
CA VAL A 28 -2.33 10.26 4.06
C VAL A 28 -2.09 9.90 2.61
N ASN A 29 -0.97 9.24 2.33
CA ASN A 29 -0.63 8.78 1.00
C ASN A 29 0.28 7.56 1.08
N ALA A 30 0.38 6.85 -0.03
CA ALA A 30 1.30 5.75 -0.20
C ALA A 30 1.89 5.80 -1.61
N ASP A 31 3.21 5.75 -1.69
CA ASP A 31 3.93 5.63 -2.94
C ASP A 31 4.61 4.28 -2.98
N ILE A 32 4.26 3.48 -3.96
CA ILE A 32 4.73 2.10 -4.08
C ILE A 32 5.49 1.98 -5.40
N THR A 33 6.72 1.48 -5.32
CA THR A 33 7.55 1.21 -6.49
C THR A 33 7.79 -0.28 -6.59
N ILE A 34 7.43 -0.85 -7.72
CA ILE A 34 7.65 -2.26 -8.01
C ILE A 34 8.77 -2.37 -9.02
N ILE A 35 9.80 -3.11 -8.67
CA ILE A 35 10.99 -3.31 -9.49
C ILE A 35 10.96 -4.73 -10.00
N ALA A 36 10.72 -4.89 -11.29
CA ALA A 36 10.61 -6.20 -11.90
C ALA A 36 10.92 -6.13 -13.39
N GLN A 37 11.65 -7.12 -13.90
CA GLN A 37 11.82 -7.25 -15.33
C GLN A 37 10.61 -7.94 -15.95
N ARG A 38 10.07 -8.91 -15.24
CA ARG A 38 8.86 -9.66 -15.61
C ARG A 38 8.12 -10.05 -14.35
N PRO A 39 6.77 -10.15 -14.38
CA PRO A 39 5.87 -9.73 -15.47
C PRO A 39 5.87 -8.22 -15.66
N LYS A 40 5.33 -7.76 -16.78
CA LYS A 40 5.17 -6.32 -17.02
C LYS A 40 4.03 -5.80 -16.15
N ILE A 41 4.40 -5.13 -15.09
CA ILE A 41 3.46 -4.66 -14.06
C ILE A 41 2.57 -3.52 -14.57
N GLY A 42 3.04 -2.75 -15.54
CA GLY A 42 2.31 -1.58 -16.05
C GLY A 42 0.87 -1.87 -16.45
N ALA A 43 0.59 -3.07 -16.99
CA ALA A 43 -0.76 -3.47 -17.38
C ALA A 43 -1.70 -3.64 -16.19
N TYR A 44 -1.18 -3.86 -14.98
CA TYR A 44 -1.95 -4.12 -13.77
C TYR A 44 -1.95 -2.96 -12.79
N LYS A 45 -1.28 -1.87 -13.15
CA LYS A 45 -1.06 -0.72 -12.27
C LYS A 45 -2.37 -0.13 -11.74
N ALA A 46 -3.33 0.12 -12.62
CA ALA A 46 -4.60 0.71 -12.22
C ALA A 46 -5.38 -0.20 -11.27
N GLN A 47 -5.38 -1.51 -11.54
CA GLN A 47 -6.05 -2.49 -10.70
C GLN A 47 -5.39 -2.58 -9.32
N MET A 48 -4.07 -2.54 -9.27
CA MET A 48 -3.32 -2.53 -8.01
C MET A 48 -3.62 -1.29 -7.18
N GLN A 49 -3.67 -0.13 -7.82
CA GLN A 49 -4.02 1.13 -7.15
C GLN A 49 -5.43 1.08 -6.56
N GLU A 50 -6.38 0.53 -7.29
CA GLU A 50 -7.76 0.39 -6.83
C GLU A 50 -7.86 -0.50 -5.59
N VAL A 51 -7.27 -1.68 -5.64
CA VAL A 51 -7.28 -2.63 -4.53
C VAL A 51 -6.60 -2.05 -3.30
N LEU A 52 -5.43 -1.44 -3.48
CA LEU A 52 -4.67 -0.85 -2.37
C LEU A 52 -5.37 0.37 -1.78
N SER A 53 -5.98 1.20 -2.60
CA SER A 53 -6.76 2.35 -2.13
C SER A 53 -7.90 1.92 -1.22
N GLU A 54 -8.56 0.83 -1.56
CA GLU A 54 -9.63 0.27 -0.75
C GLU A 54 -9.12 -0.25 0.59
N ILE A 55 -8.07 -1.08 0.58
CA ILE A 55 -7.52 -1.68 1.79
C ILE A 55 -6.93 -0.61 2.71
N LEU A 56 -6.20 0.34 2.15
CA LEU A 56 -5.52 1.39 2.90
C LEU A 56 -6.46 2.54 3.30
N ASN A 57 -7.67 2.53 2.76
CA ASN A 57 -8.65 3.61 2.95
C ASN A 57 -8.03 4.98 2.64
N CYS A 58 -7.37 5.06 1.50
CA CYS A 58 -6.61 6.23 1.09
C CYS A 58 -6.74 6.41 -0.41
N ALA A 59 -7.15 7.61 -0.85
CA ALA A 59 -7.30 7.92 -2.26
C ALA A 59 -5.96 8.22 -2.96
N ARG A 60 -4.92 8.51 -2.17
CA ARG A 60 -3.61 8.88 -2.69
C ARG A 60 -2.63 7.72 -2.65
N VAL A 61 -2.95 6.68 -3.39
CA VAL A 61 -2.07 5.54 -3.58
C VAL A 61 -1.50 5.60 -4.99
N ASN A 62 -0.19 5.70 -5.08
CA ASN A 62 0.52 5.75 -6.35
C ASN A 62 1.36 4.50 -6.51
N VAL A 63 1.27 3.87 -7.66
CA VAL A 63 2.05 2.67 -7.98
C VAL A 63 2.90 2.96 -9.21
N LYS A 64 4.20 2.74 -9.06
CA LYS A 64 5.16 2.82 -10.17
C LYS A 64 5.72 1.44 -10.45
N ALA A 65 5.96 1.17 -11.72
CA ALA A 65 6.67 -0.01 -12.15
C ALA A 65 7.94 0.42 -12.85
N THR A 66 9.04 -0.19 -12.50
CA THR A 66 10.34 0.11 -13.10
C THR A 66 11.18 -1.16 -13.27
N THR A 67 12.28 -1.05 -14.01
CA THR A 67 13.22 -2.14 -14.18
C THR A 67 14.60 -1.70 -13.72
N THR A 68 15.51 -2.66 -13.55
CA THR A 68 16.94 -2.38 -13.30
C THR A 68 17.75 -2.44 -14.60
N GLU A 69 17.07 -2.43 -15.75
CA GLU A 69 17.69 -2.53 -17.07
C GLU A 69 18.56 -3.78 -17.24
N GLY A 70 18.09 -4.91 -16.70
CA GLY A 70 18.78 -6.19 -16.78
C GLY A 70 19.81 -6.44 -15.69
N LEU A 71 19.96 -5.52 -14.73
CA LEU A 71 20.94 -5.66 -13.66
C LEU A 71 20.34 -6.32 -12.42
N GLY A 72 21.13 -7.16 -11.75
CA GLY A 72 20.75 -7.82 -10.51
C GLY A 72 19.69 -8.91 -10.70
N PHE A 73 19.17 -9.42 -9.59
CA PHE A 73 18.19 -10.51 -9.62
C PHE A 73 16.85 -10.10 -10.26
N THR A 74 16.44 -8.86 -10.11
CA THR A 74 15.21 -8.35 -10.73
C THR A 74 15.38 -8.19 -12.24
N GLY A 75 16.55 -7.72 -12.68
CA GLY A 75 16.87 -7.58 -14.11
C GLY A 75 16.99 -8.91 -14.83
N ARG A 76 17.43 -9.95 -14.11
CA ARG A 76 17.50 -11.31 -14.64
C ARG A 76 16.19 -12.08 -14.56
N SER A 77 15.12 -11.43 -14.13
CA SER A 77 13.81 -12.05 -13.91
C SER A 77 13.81 -13.14 -12.83
N GLU A 78 14.76 -13.04 -11.89
CA GLU A 78 14.89 -13.99 -10.78
C GLU A 78 13.99 -13.64 -9.60
N GLY A 79 13.42 -12.44 -9.60
CA GLY A 79 12.54 -12.01 -8.52
C GLY A 79 11.96 -10.62 -8.77
N ILE A 80 11.17 -10.19 -7.82
CA ILE A 80 10.50 -8.89 -7.82
C ILE A 80 10.86 -8.19 -6.51
N ALA A 81 11.23 -6.93 -6.59
CA ALA A 81 11.44 -6.09 -5.41
C ALA A 81 10.34 -5.04 -5.34
N ALA A 82 9.96 -4.67 -4.14
CA ALA A 82 8.97 -3.62 -3.92
C ALA A 82 9.45 -2.70 -2.81
N GLN A 83 9.20 -1.43 -3.00
CA GLN A 83 9.47 -0.37 -2.03
C GLN A 83 8.20 0.41 -1.80
N ALA A 84 7.97 0.82 -0.56
CA ALA A 84 6.82 1.65 -0.24
C ALA A 84 7.25 2.79 0.69
N ALA A 85 6.76 3.98 0.40
CA ALA A 85 6.89 5.15 1.25
C ALA A 85 5.50 5.63 1.60
N VAL A 86 5.22 5.81 2.87
CA VAL A 86 3.91 6.23 3.34
C VAL A 86 4.03 7.45 4.23
N SER A 87 3.00 8.30 4.20
CA SER A 87 2.87 9.41 5.14
C SER A 87 1.68 9.14 6.05
N LEU A 88 1.90 9.29 7.33
CA LEU A 88 0.88 9.11 8.35
C LEU A 88 0.56 10.45 8.99
N LYS A 89 -0.69 10.60 9.37
CA LYS A 89 -1.18 11.75 10.12
C LYS A 89 -1.74 11.22 11.43
N PHE A 90 -1.38 11.88 12.53
CA PHE A 90 -1.98 11.55 13.81
C PHE A 90 -3.41 12.07 13.85
N TYR A 91 -4.35 11.17 14.07
CA TYR A 91 -5.75 11.50 14.20
C TYR A 91 -6.15 11.39 15.66
N ASP A 92 -6.38 12.52 16.30
CA ASP A 92 -6.85 12.56 17.68
C ASP A 92 -8.38 12.54 17.68
N TRP A 93 -8.95 11.34 17.72
CA TRP A 93 -10.38 11.14 17.72
C TRP A 93 -11.05 11.78 18.95
N GLN A 94 -10.31 11.88 20.06
CA GLN A 94 -10.80 12.49 21.29
C GLN A 94 -11.08 13.98 21.09
N LYS A 95 -10.20 14.70 20.43
CA LYS A 95 -10.42 16.09 20.05
C LYS A 95 -11.63 16.26 19.15
N HIS A 96 -11.82 15.33 18.23
CA HIS A 96 -12.99 15.36 17.34
C HIS A 96 -14.29 15.13 18.08
N VAL A 97 -14.30 14.22 19.03
CA VAL A 97 -15.46 13.96 19.89
C VAL A 97 -15.78 15.18 20.74
N GLU A 98 -14.80 15.78 21.39
CA GLU A 98 -14.95 16.98 22.18
C GLU A 98 -15.50 18.15 21.36
N LYS A 99 -14.94 18.36 20.17
CA LYS A 99 -15.38 19.39 19.24
C LYS A 99 -16.82 19.19 18.79
N ALA A 100 -17.22 17.96 18.49
CA ALA A 100 -18.58 17.62 18.11
C ALA A 100 -19.54 17.83 19.26
N GLN A 101 -19.15 17.48 20.48
CA GLN A 101 -19.98 17.69 21.69
C GLN A 101 -20.06 19.14 22.13
N GLY A 102 -18.99 19.90 21.90
CA GLY A 102 -18.92 21.31 22.26
C GLY A 102 -19.62 22.25 21.29
N ALA A 103 -19.98 21.72 20.13
CA ALA A 103 -20.75 22.51 19.17
C ALA A 103 -22.23 22.49 19.47
#